data_b2303136636e481341dce90900e3895a
#
_entry.id   b2303136636e481341dce90900e3895a
#
_cell.length_a   1.000
_cell.length_b   1.000
_cell.length_c   1.000
_cell.angle_alpha   90.00
_cell.angle_beta   90.00
_cell.angle_gamma   90.00
#
_symmetry.space_group_name_H-M   'P 1'
#
loop_
_entity.id
_entity.type
_entity.pdbx_description
1 polymer ?
#
loop_
_entity_poly.entity_id
_entity_poly.type
_entity_poly.pdbx_seq_one_letter_code
_entity_poly.pdbx_strand_id
1 'polypeptide(L)'
;KCDWSSDVCSSDLHLFNSNNTLPATFTALEDSVVLMATKDSTFKVISQDPQVLHNFLCIAGNCNICTVSRLKPLSRKTVRERFIVYLFEHKKKDSLIVEIMHTQSQLAEYLNVSRPALSKEINKIIKEGLITMEGKKIEILNKMALEKYL
;
A
#
# COMPACT_ATOMS: atom_id res chain seq x y z
N LYS A 1 -4.71 8.48 4.24
CA LYS A 1 -4.11 8.14 2.93
C LYS A 1 -2.65 7.86 3.17
N CYS A 2 -2.23 6.61 3.08
CA CYS A 2 -0.81 6.31 2.92
C CYS A 2 -0.44 6.78 1.52
N ASP A 3 0.12 7.97 1.43
CA ASP A 3 0.64 8.48 0.18
C ASP A 3 2.03 7.88 0.00
N TRP A 4 2.30 7.30 -1.16
CA TRP A 4 3.60 6.71 -1.47
C TRP A 4 4.75 7.72 -1.46
N SER A 5 4.43 9.00 -1.52
CA SER A 5 5.39 10.10 -1.46
C SER A 5 5.80 10.49 -0.03
N SER A 6 5.09 9.99 0.99
CA SER A 6 5.42 10.25 2.38
C SER A 6 5.62 8.93 3.13
N ASP A 7 6.83 8.39 3.08
CA ASP A 7 7.27 7.24 3.89
C ASP A 7 7.38 7.53 5.39
N VAL A 8 6.65 8.54 5.85
CA VAL A 8 6.56 8.93 7.26
C VAL A 8 6.05 7.75 8.12
N CYS A 9 5.25 6.87 7.51
CA CYS A 9 4.61 5.78 8.23
C CYS A 9 5.53 4.63 8.62
N SER A 10 6.62 4.38 7.90
CA SER A 10 7.53 3.26 8.19
C SER A 10 8.62 3.63 9.19
N SER A 11 9.06 4.90 9.23
CA SER A 11 10.11 5.36 10.14
C SER A 11 9.61 5.52 11.58
N ASP A 12 8.37 5.94 11.77
CA ASP A 12 7.82 6.23 13.09
C ASP A 12 7.61 4.97 13.94
N LEU A 13 7.21 3.85 13.31
CA LEU A 13 7.04 2.56 13.99
C LEU A 13 8.35 1.96 14.49
N HIS A 14 9.46 2.25 13.81
CA HIS A 14 10.77 1.72 14.18
C HIS A 14 11.44 2.48 15.33
N LEU A 15 10.95 3.68 15.65
CA LEU A 15 11.48 4.48 16.75
C LEU A 15 11.46 3.73 18.09
N PHE A 16 10.41 2.93 18.31
CA PHE A 16 10.21 2.19 19.56
C PHE A 16 10.59 0.71 19.49
N ASN A 17 11.31 0.28 18.45
CA ASN A 17 11.80 -1.09 18.41
C ASN A 17 12.85 -1.34 19.49
N SER A 18 13.04 -2.59 19.90
CA SER A 18 13.97 -2.99 20.93
C SER A 18 15.43 -2.83 20.53
N ASN A 19 15.74 -2.85 19.24
CA ASN A 19 17.12 -2.90 18.73
C ASN A 19 17.67 -1.51 18.36
N ASN A 20 16.89 -0.45 18.46
CA ASN A 20 17.25 0.93 18.07
C ASN A 20 17.87 1.04 16.67
N THR A 21 17.49 0.17 15.75
CA THR A 21 17.99 0.13 14.38
C THR A 21 16.85 0.37 13.39
N LEU A 22 17.15 1.08 12.34
CA LEU A 22 16.23 1.20 11.19
C LEU A 22 16.38 -0.04 10.29
N PRO A 23 15.29 -0.59 9.76
CA PRO A 23 15.30 -1.78 8.93
C PRO A 23 15.85 -1.54 7.53
N ALA A 24 15.98 -0.26 7.13
CA ALA A 24 16.43 0.14 5.80
C ALA A 24 17.22 1.44 5.85
N THR A 25 17.96 1.72 4.79
CA THR A 25 18.60 3.02 4.55
C THR A 25 17.61 3.95 3.89
N PHE A 26 17.52 5.18 4.39
CA PHE A 26 16.70 6.25 3.81
C PHE A 26 17.61 7.21 3.06
N THR A 27 17.29 7.46 1.80
CA THR A 27 18.06 8.37 0.94
C THR A 27 17.13 9.46 0.42
N ALA A 28 17.49 10.72 0.65
CA ALA A 28 16.77 11.85 0.07
C ALA A 28 17.01 11.88 -1.45
N LEU A 29 15.95 11.96 -2.24
CA LEU A 29 16.01 12.03 -3.72
C LEU A 29 16.05 13.47 -4.22
N GLU A 30 15.73 14.42 -3.35
CA GLU A 30 15.75 15.87 -3.63
C GLU A 30 16.12 16.62 -2.36
N ASP A 31 16.35 17.92 -2.45
CA ASP A 31 16.64 18.77 -1.30
C ASP A 31 15.52 18.67 -0.27
N SER A 32 15.84 18.19 0.92
CA SER A 32 14.86 17.84 1.95
C SER A 32 15.24 18.42 3.30
N VAL A 33 14.23 18.80 4.08
CA VAL A 33 14.42 19.20 5.48
C VAL A 33 13.98 18.03 6.37
N VAL A 34 14.89 17.55 7.21
CA VAL A 34 14.66 16.42 8.11
C VAL A 34 14.58 16.90 9.55
N LEU A 35 13.47 16.60 10.23
CA LEU A 35 13.33 16.79 11.65
C LEU A 35 13.71 15.50 12.37
N MET A 36 14.69 15.58 13.28
CA MET A 36 15.14 14.41 14.05
C MET A 36 14.75 14.56 15.51
N ALA A 37 14.14 13.53 16.07
CA ALA A 37 13.81 13.43 17.47
C ALA A 37 14.38 12.13 18.07
N THR A 38 14.86 12.18 19.31
CA THR A 38 15.31 10.98 20.01
C THR A 38 14.12 10.19 20.56
N LYS A 39 14.29 8.89 20.75
CA LYS A 39 13.30 7.99 21.36
C LYS A 39 12.78 8.54 22.70
N ASP A 40 13.69 8.96 23.59
CA ASP A 40 13.35 9.44 24.92
C ASP A 40 12.58 10.77 24.89
N SER A 41 13.00 11.69 24.01
CA SER A 41 12.30 12.97 23.82
C SER A 41 10.88 12.74 23.28
N THR A 42 10.76 11.85 22.28
CA THR A 42 9.46 11.52 21.69
C THR A 42 8.56 10.82 22.72
N PHE A 43 9.09 9.86 23.47
CA PHE A 43 8.33 9.18 24.52
C PHE A 43 7.84 10.14 25.60
N LYS A 44 8.69 11.09 26.02
CA LYS A 44 8.31 12.12 27.00
C LYS A 44 7.14 12.97 26.51
N VAL A 45 7.16 13.42 25.26
CA VAL A 45 6.07 14.21 24.67
C VAL A 45 4.79 13.38 24.58
N ILE A 46 4.86 12.17 24.06
CA ILE A 46 3.71 11.27 23.89
C ILE A 46 3.07 10.94 25.24
N SER A 47 3.88 10.71 26.29
CA SER A 47 3.37 10.34 27.63
C SER A 47 2.75 11.50 28.40
N GLN A 48 3.06 12.74 28.06
CA GLN A 48 2.56 13.92 28.75
C GLN A 48 1.22 14.44 28.23
N ASP A 49 0.89 14.15 26.98
CA ASP A 49 -0.33 14.63 26.33
C ASP A 49 -1.19 13.47 25.79
N PRO A 50 -2.38 13.23 26.38
CA PRO A 50 -3.27 12.17 25.94
C PRO A 50 -3.70 12.28 24.47
N GLN A 51 -3.81 13.51 23.93
CA GLN A 51 -4.18 13.71 22.53
C GLN A 51 -3.04 13.32 21.60
N VAL A 52 -1.80 13.65 21.96
CA VAL A 52 -0.60 13.24 21.21
C VAL A 52 -0.47 11.72 21.25
N LEU A 53 -0.67 11.09 22.41
CA LEU A 53 -0.68 9.63 22.54
C LEU A 53 -1.75 8.99 21.65
N HIS A 54 -2.97 9.50 21.69
CA HIS A 54 -4.06 9.01 20.84
C HIS A 54 -3.69 9.09 19.35
N ASN A 55 -3.20 10.24 18.90
CA ASN A 55 -2.80 10.44 17.51
C ASN A 55 -1.66 9.49 17.10
N PHE A 56 -0.67 9.30 17.96
CA PHE A 56 0.43 8.37 17.72
C PHE A 56 -0.06 6.92 17.57
N LEU A 57 -0.97 6.48 18.46
CA LEU A 57 -1.57 5.14 18.37
C LEU A 57 -2.41 4.97 17.10
N CYS A 58 -3.14 6.01 16.68
CA CYS A 58 -3.88 5.98 15.42
C CYS A 58 -2.95 5.86 14.21
N ILE A 59 -1.82 6.58 14.19
CA ILE A 59 -0.81 6.47 13.14
C ILE A 59 -0.23 5.06 13.11
N ALA A 60 0.19 4.54 14.26
CA ALA A 60 0.74 3.19 14.37
C ALA A 60 -0.27 2.11 13.92
N GLY A 61 -1.54 2.23 14.30
CA GLY A 61 -2.61 1.35 13.86
C GLY A 61 -2.83 1.39 12.35
N ASN A 62 -2.88 2.58 11.77
CA ASN A 62 -3.04 2.76 10.32
C ASN A 62 -1.86 2.19 9.54
N CYS A 63 -0.64 2.33 10.03
CA CYS A 63 0.56 1.72 9.45
C CYS A 63 0.47 0.19 9.39
N ASN A 64 -0.01 -0.43 10.47
CA ASN A 64 -0.20 -1.89 10.49
C ASN A 64 -1.22 -2.34 9.45
N ILE A 65 -2.35 -1.64 9.33
CA ILE A 65 -3.37 -1.92 8.31
C ILE A 65 -2.77 -1.78 6.91
N CYS A 66 -2.01 -0.72 6.66
CA CYS A 66 -1.35 -0.47 5.38
C CYS A 66 -0.36 -1.59 5.03
N THR A 67 0.45 -2.03 5.99
CA THR A 67 1.41 -3.12 5.82
C THR A 67 0.72 -4.44 5.50
N VAL A 68 -0.33 -4.79 6.23
CA VAL A 68 -1.12 -6.01 5.98
C VAL A 68 -1.76 -5.96 4.59
N SER A 69 -2.35 -4.83 4.20
CA SER A 69 -2.95 -4.67 2.86
C SER A 69 -1.93 -4.83 1.73
N ARG A 70 -0.67 -4.40 1.93
CA ARG A 70 0.41 -4.63 0.97
C ARG A 70 0.86 -6.10 0.90
N LEU A 71 0.83 -6.81 2.01
CA LEU A 71 1.23 -8.22 2.06
C LEU A 71 0.20 -9.16 1.41
N LYS A 72 -1.08 -8.81 1.45
CA LYS A 72 -2.15 -9.66 0.89
C LYS A 72 -1.94 -10.02 -0.60
N PRO A 73 -1.72 -9.07 -1.53
CA PRO A 73 -1.43 -9.43 -2.91
C PRO A 73 -0.17 -10.29 -3.05
N LEU A 74 0.88 -9.99 -2.26
CA LEU A 74 2.16 -10.68 -2.34
C LEU A 74 2.10 -12.13 -1.85
N SER A 75 1.13 -12.47 -0.99
CA SER A 75 0.91 -13.85 -0.55
C SER A 75 0.36 -14.76 -1.66
N ARG A 76 -0.11 -14.19 -2.77
CA ARG A 76 -0.68 -14.94 -3.89
C ARG A 76 0.42 -15.43 -4.85
N LYS A 77 0.17 -16.59 -5.47
CA LYS A 77 1.16 -17.27 -6.32
C LYS A 77 1.25 -16.68 -7.72
N THR A 78 0.12 -16.31 -8.31
CA THR A 78 0.04 -15.89 -9.71
C THR A 78 -0.11 -14.36 -9.85
N VAL A 79 0.34 -13.83 -10.98
CA VAL A 79 0.18 -12.41 -11.34
C VAL A 79 -1.30 -12.02 -11.34
N ARG A 80 -2.16 -12.91 -11.86
CA ARG A 80 -3.61 -12.73 -11.89
C ARG A 80 -4.19 -12.56 -10.50
N GLU A 81 -3.92 -13.49 -9.59
CA GLU A 81 -4.40 -13.43 -8.22
C GLU A 81 -3.94 -12.16 -7.52
N ARG A 82 -2.65 -11.80 -7.65
CA ARG A 82 -2.10 -10.58 -7.06
C ARG A 82 -2.82 -9.33 -7.54
N PHE A 83 -3.06 -9.24 -8.83
CA PHE A 83 -3.76 -8.11 -9.43
C PHE A 83 -5.24 -8.05 -9.00
N ILE A 84 -5.93 -9.19 -8.97
CA ILE A 84 -7.33 -9.24 -8.53
C ILE A 84 -7.46 -8.86 -7.06
N VAL A 85 -6.60 -9.39 -6.17
CA VAL A 85 -6.57 -8.99 -4.75
C VAL A 85 -6.34 -7.49 -4.62
N TYR A 86 -5.40 -6.92 -5.38
CA TYR A 86 -5.18 -5.48 -5.42
C TYR A 86 -6.45 -4.70 -5.79
N LEU A 87 -7.19 -5.13 -6.81
CA LEU A 87 -8.44 -4.48 -7.22
C LEU A 87 -9.47 -4.50 -6.08
N PHE A 88 -9.64 -5.63 -5.41
CA PHE A 88 -10.61 -5.77 -4.33
C PHE A 88 -10.22 -4.97 -3.07
N GLU A 89 -8.92 -4.85 -2.76
CA GLU A 89 -8.44 -4.02 -1.64
C GLU A 89 -8.62 -2.51 -1.89
N HIS A 90 -8.52 -2.07 -3.16
CA HIS A 90 -8.66 -0.65 -3.52
C HIS A 90 -10.06 -0.27 -4.00
N LYS A 91 -10.96 -1.25 -4.07
CA LYS A 91 -12.36 -1.03 -4.41
C LYS A 91 -13.06 -0.28 -3.28
N LYS A 92 -13.77 0.81 -3.61
CA LYS A 92 -14.68 1.45 -2.66
C LYS A 92 -15.84 0.48 -2.33
N LYS A 93 -16.35 0.56 -1.08
CA LYS A 93 -17.59 -0.14 -0.71
C LYS A 93 -18.66 0.22 -1.74
N ASP A 94 -19.38 -0.76 -2.23
CA ASP A 94 -20.52 -0.60 -3.16
C ASP A 94 -20.18 -0.07 -4.57
N SER A 95 -18.91 0.07 -4.94
CA SER A 95 -18.49 0.44 -6.31
C SER A 95 -17.87 -0.75 -7.02
N LEU A 96 -18.16 -0.91 -8.30
CA LEU A 96 -17.46 -1.83 -9.21
C LEU A 96 -16.31 -1.14 -9.94
N ILE A 97 -16.11 0.16 -9.71
CA ILE A 97 -15.05 0.96 -10.32
C ILE A 97 -13.91 1.10 -9.33
N VAL A 98 -12.71 0.76 -9.77
CA VAL A 98 -11.45 0.91 -9.04
C VAL A 98 -10.59 1.94 -9.76
N GLU A 99 -10.16 2.97 -9.04
CA GLU A 99 -9.23 3.96 -9.56
C GLU A 99 -7.80 3.60 -9.16
N ILE A 100 -6.96 3.31 -10.16
CA ILE A 100 -5.55 2.98 -9.93
C ILE A 100 -4.76 4.28 -9.75
N MET A 101 -4.18 4.45 -8.57
CA MET A 101 -3.33 5.61 -8.26
C MET A 101 -1.94 5.50 -8.88
N HIS A 102 -1.49 4.30 -9.17
CA HIS A 102 -0.16 3.98 -9.66
C HIS A 102 -0.06 4.03 -11.19
N THR A 103 1.11 4.32 -11.72
CA THR A 103 1.46 4.00 -13.10
C THR A 103 1.59 2.47 -13.26
N GLN A 104 1.55 1.96 -14.49
CA GLN A 104 1.74 0.51 -14.70
C GLN A 104 3.08 -0.02 -14.18
N SER A 105 4.13 0.80 -14.24
CA SER A 105 5.44 0.41 -13.69
C SER A 105 5.42 0.33 -12.17
N GLN A 106 4.86 1.34 -11.50
CA GLN A 106 4.68 1.36 -10.05
C GLN A 106 3.77 0.23 -9.56
N LEU A 107 2.69 -0.08 -10.31
CA LEU A 107 1.81 -1.18 -9.97
C LEU A 107 2.51 -2.55 -10.10
N ALA A 108 3.33 -2.73 -11.13
CA ALA A 108 4.13 -3.94 -11.29
C ALA A 108 5.13 -4.12 -10.14
N GLU A 109 5.79 -3.05 -9.73
CA GLU A 109 6.67 -3.02 -8.56
C GLU A 109 5.89 -3.33 -7.27
N TYR A 110 4.75 -2.69 -7.07
CA TYR A 110 3.87 -2.92 -5.92
C TYR A 110 3.46 -4.41 -5.80
N LEU A 111 3.14 -5.05 -6.92
CA LEU A 111 2.75 -6.47 -6.99
C LEU A 111 3.94 -7.44 -7.05
N ASN A 112 5.18 -6.91 -7.04
CA ASN A 112 6.40 -7.67 -7.19
C ASN A 112 6.36 -8.60 -8.42
N VAL A 113 6.07 -8.02 -9.58
CA VAL A 113 6.02 -8.69 -10.88
C VAL A 113 6.65 -7.82 -11.95
N SER A 114 7.06 -8.41 -13.08
CA SER A 114 7.56 -7.61 -14.19
C SER A 114 6.40 -6.86 -14.90
N ARG A 115 6.66 -5.62 -15.35
CA ARG A 115 5.68 -4.82 -16.08
C ARG A 115 5.08 -5.55 -17.30
N PRO A 116 5.88 -6.25 -18.14
CA PRO A 116 5.33 -7.03 -19.26
C PRO A 116 4.39 -8.15 -18.80
N ALA A 117 4.72 -8.87 -17.72
CA ALA A 117 3.87 -9.93 -17.20
C ALA A 117 2.53 -9.37 -16.69
N LEU A 118 2.57 -8.25 -15.96
CA LEU A 118 1.36 -7.58 -15.51
C LEU A 118 0.49 -7.12 -16.68
N SER A 119 1.08 -6.42 -17.65
CA SER A 119 0.36 -5.93 -18.84
C SER A 119 -0.29 -7.06 -19.62
N LYS A 120 0.45 -8.16 -19.83
CA LYS A 120 -0.08 -9.35 -20.51
C LYS A 120 -1.29 -9.93 -19.76
N GLU A 121 -1.21 -10.03 -18.44
CA GLU A 121 -2.29 -10.61 -17.65
C GLU A 121 -3.51 -9.69 -17.58
N ILE A 122 -3.33 -8.38 -17.43
CA ILE A 122 -4.44 -7.41 -17.50
C ILE A 122 -5.17 -7.52 -18.84
N ASN A 123 -4.44 -7.53 -19.95
CA ASN A 123 -5.04 -7.67 -21.29
C ASN A 123 -5.80 -9.00 -21.45
N LYS A 124 -5.33 -10.08 -20.83
CA LYS A 124 -6.02 -11.37 -20.82
C LYS A 124 -7.34 -11.31 -20.06
N ILE A 125 -7.34 -10.69 -18.86
CA ILE A 125 -8.54 -10.50 -18.05
C ILE A 125 -9.58 -9.62 -18.78
N ILE A 126 -9.12 -8.59 -19.50
CA ILE A 126 -9.99 -7.75 -20.36
C ILE A 126 -10.60 -8.58 -21.50
N LYS A 127 -9.79 -9.37 -22.21
CA LYS A 127 -10.28 -10.24 -23.29
C LYS A 127 -11.28 -11.30 -22.82
N GLU A 128 -11.16 -11.75 -21.58
CA GLU A 128 -12.09 -12.66 -20.93
C GLU A 128 -13.41 -11.96 -20.52
N GLY A 129 -13.52 -10.63 -20.70
CA GLY A 129 -14.72 -9.85 -20.34
C GLY A 129 -14.94 -9.73 -18.84
N LEU A 130 -13.91 -9.89 -18.02
CA LEU A 130 -14.03 -9.82 -16.57
C LEU A 130 -13.89 -8.39 -16.04
N ILE A 131 -13.09 -7.57 -16.72
CA ILE A 131 -12.91 -6.16 -16.42
C ILE A 131 -12.85 -5.34 -17.71
N THR A 132 -13.10 -4.04 -17.61
CA THR A 132 -12.69 -3.05 -18.63
C THR A 132 -11.78 -2.02 -17.99
N MET A 133 -10.94 -1.37 -18.80
CA MET A 133 -9.97 -0.40 -18.35
C MET A 133 -9.93 0.83 -19.26
N GLU A 134 -10.17 1.99 -18.68
CA GLU A 134 -10.03 3.29 -19.32
C GLU A 134 -9.03 4.15 -18.54
N GLY A 135 -7.83 4.31 -19.07
CA GLY A 135 -6.76 5.06 -18.41
C GLY A 135 -6.41 4.46 -17.05
N LYS A 136 -6.76 5.15 -15.97
CA LYS A 136 -6.54 4.71 -14.58
C LYS A 136 -7.77 4.10 -13.92
N LYS A 137 -8.90 4.05 -14.62
CA LYS A 137 -10.14 3.48 -14.08
C LYS A 137 -10.33 2.06 -14.62
N ILE A 138 -10.60 1.15 -13.70
CA ILE A 138 -10.95 -0.24 -14.00
C ILE A 138 -12.36 -0.48 -13.51
N GLU A 139 -13.22 -0.98 -14.39
CA GLU A 139 -14.55 -1.42 -14.04
C GLU A 139 -14.60 -2.95 -13.99
N ILE A 140 -15.14 -3.49 -12.91
CA ILE A 140 -15.34 -4.92 -12.71
C ILE A 140 -16.65 -5.33 -13.35
N LEU A 141 -16.59 -6.09 -14.45
CA LEU A 141 -17.78 -6.56 -15.17
C LEU A 141 -18.36 -7.84 -14.58
N ASN A 142 -17.51 -8.74 -14.11
CA ASN A 142 -17.93 -10.01 -13.52
C ASN A 142 -17.26 -10.26 -12.17
N LYS A 143 -17.88 -9.72 -11.12
CA LYS A 143 -17.38 -9.82 -9.75
C LYS A 143 -17.27 -11.27 -9.27
N MET A 144 -18.31 -12.10 -9.53
CA MET A 144 -18.35 -13.49 -9.07
C MET A 144 -17.23 -14.35 -9.68
N ALA A 145 -16.87 -14.08 -10.95
CA ALA A 145 -15.78 -14.79 -11.60
C ALA A 145 -14.42 -14.38 -11.05
N LEU A 146 -14.25 -13.12 -10.64
CA LEU A 146 -13.02 -12.61 -10.03
C LEU A 146 -12.87 -13.05 -8.57
N GLU A 147 -13.94 -13.17 -7.81
CA GLU A 147 -13.91 -13.62 -6.41
C GLU A 147 -13.32 -15.04 -6.23
N LYS A 148 -13.32 -15.86 -7.28
CA LYS A 148 -12.67 -17.19 -7.27
C LYS A 148 -11.15 -17.12 -7.11
N TYR A 149 -10.54 -15.96 -7.30
CA TYR A 149 -9.11 -15.74 -7.19
C TYR A 149 -8.70 -15.08 -5.86
N LEU A 150 -9.65 -14.81 -4.96
CA LEU A 150 -9.41 -14.27 -3.62
C LEU A 150 -9.12 -15.38 -2.62
#